data_d1e2a27734df298fa4547dab5113e8a1
#
_entry.id   d1e2a27734df298fa4547dab5113e8a1
#
_cell.length_a   1.000
_cell.length_b   1.000
_cell.length_c   1.000
_cell.angle_alpha   90.00
_cell.angle_beta   90.00
_cell.angle_gamma   90.00
#
_symmetry.space_group_name_H-M   'P 1'
#
loop_
_entity.id
_entity.type
_entity.pdbx_description
1 polymer ?
#
loop_
_entity_poly.entity_id
_entity_poly.type
_entity_poly.pdbx_seq_one_letter_code
_entity_poly.pdbx_strand_id
1 'polypeptide(L)'
;MRKIFNFLKNLIDNQIKSFSNTRFAMPFIFFIGYVEAIIFPLPQEVFMVPMMLSERSKVFRIAFYSFIGTILGGITAYYLGLLFFDSIVNPIINFYDYSHHFLFFKDQINEFGFIYVFIGGFTPLPFKIITLTSGALSIPFWNFLIAAILSRGLRFYLVGFLVWKYGEKVILSLIHI
;
A
#
# COMPACT_ATOMS: atom_id res chain seq x y z
N MET A 1 -9.21 10.68 29.65
CA MET A 1 -8.41 10.29 28.48
C MET A 1 -7.40 9.16 28.77
N ARG A 2 -6.54 9.24 29.76
CA ARG A 2 -5.51 8.22 30.09
C ARG A 2 -6.08 6.82 30.43
N LYS A 3 -7.25 6.72 31.09
CA LYS A 3 -7.91 5.43 31.40
C LYS A 3 -8.49 4.74 30.16
N ILE A 4 -9.10 5.50 29.24
CA ILE A 4 -9.63 4.97 27.97
C ILE A 4 -8.47 4.50 27.08
N PHE A 5 -7.38 5.25 27.04
CA PHE A 5 -6.16 4.87 26.32
C PHE A 5 -5.55 3.56 26.84
N ASN A 6 -5.43 3.41 28.18
CA ASN A 6 -4.91 2.18 28.78
C ASN A 6 -5.85 0.99 28.57
N PHE A 7 -7.16 1.21 28.55
CA PHE A 7 -8.14 0.16 28.26
C PHE A 7 -8.05 -0.29 26.79
N LEU A 8 -7.99 0.65 25.86
CA LEU A 8 -7.80 0.34 24.43
C LEU A 8 -6.45 -0.33 24.18
N LYS A 9 -5.38 0.15 24.83
CA LYS A 9 -4.05 -0.48 24.76
C LYS A 9 -4.11 -1.93 25.22
N ASN A 10 -4.72 -2.22 26.35
CA ASN A 10 -4.82 -3.58 26.90
C ASN A 10 -5.71 -4.50 26.02
N LEU A 11 -6.78 -3.97 25.44
CA LEU A 11 -7.61 -4.71 24.50
C LEU A 11 -6.83 -5.05 23.22
N ILE A 12 -6.14 -4.05 22.65
CA ILE A 12 -5.34 -4.20 21.45
C ILE A 12 -4.19 -5.18 21.71
N ASP A 13 -3.46 -5.01 22.83
CA ASP A 13 -2.31 -5.85 23.16
C ASP A 13 -2.71 -7.32 23.35
N ASN A 14 -3.80 -7.62 24.05
CA ASN A 14 -4.22 -8.99 24.32
C ASN A 14 -4.83 -9.67 23.07
N GLN A 15 -5.71 -9.00 22.36
CA GLN A 15 -6.38 -9.54 21.17
C GLN A 15 -5.40 -9.68 20.00
N ILE A 16 -4.61 -8.64 19.71
CA ILE A 16 -3.66 -8.66 18.61
C ILE A 16 -2.50 -9.60 18.91
N LYS A 17 -2.02 -9.67 20.14
CA LYS A 17 -0.96 -10.60 20.53
C LYS A 17 -1.40 -12.05 20.41
N SER A 18 -2.61 -12.37 20.83
CA SER A 18 -3.19 -13.69 20.64
C SER A 18 -3.30 -14.03 19.15
N PHE A 19 -3.82 -13.10 18.35
CA PHE A 19 -3.96 -13.27 16.91
C PHE A 19 -2.61 -13.39 16.19
N SER A 20 -1.64 -12.52 16.50
CA SER A 20 -0.31 -12.49 15.86
C SER A 20 0.48 -13.80 16.05
N ASN A 21 0.12 -14.59 17.07
CA ASN A 21 0.72 -15.90 17.31
C ASN A 21 -0.02 -17.06 16.63
N THR A 22 -1.16 -16.80 16.01
CA THR A 22 -1.88 -17.82 15.25
C THR A 22 -1.22 -18.08 13.89
N ARG A 23 -1.47 -19.26 13.32
CA ARG A 23 -1.06 -19.61 11.95
C ARG A 23 -1.74 -18.73 10.87
N PHE A 24 -2.83 -18.04 11.23
CA PHE A 24 -3.60 -17.20 10.32
C PHE A 24 -3.09 -15.76 10.24
N ALA A 25 -2.21 -15.34 11.13
CA ALA A 25 -1.70 -13.96 11.17
C ALA A 25 -0.99 -13.54 9.87
N MET A 26 -0.14 -14.40 9.32
CA MET A 26 0.59 -14.11 8.08
C MET A 26 -0.32 -14.10 6.83
N PRO A 27 -1.19 -15.11 6.60
CA PRO A 27 -2.19 -15.03 5.54
C PRO A 27 -3.11 -13.83 5.66
N PHE A 28 -3.52 -13.45 6.88
CA PHE A 28 -4.37 -12.28 7.11
C PHE A 28 -3.70 -10.99 6.64
N ILE A 29 -2.46 -10.72 7.08
CA ILE A 29 -1.77 -9.49 6.71
C ILE A 29 -1.44 -9.43 5.21
N PHE A 30 -1.14 -10.57 4.60
CA PHE A 30 -1.01 -10.71 3.15
C PHE A 30 -2.31 -10.32 2.44
N PHE A 31 -3.45 -10.90 2.88
CA PHE A 31 -4.74 -10.65 2.25
C PHE A 31 -5.21 -9.20 2.42
N ILE A 32 -4.97 -8.59 3.60
CA ILE A 32 -5.24 -7.16 3.82
C ILE A 32 -4.43 -6.31 2.84
N GLY A 33 -3.13 -6.59 2.66
CA GLY A 33 -2.29 -5.87 1.70
C GLY A 33 -2.76 -6.04 0.26
N TYR A 34 -3.20 -7.23 -0.11
CA TYR A 34 -3.76 -7.50 -1.43
C TYR A 34 -5.04 -6.69 -1.68
N VAL A 35 -6.00 -6.73 -0.75
CA VAL A 35 -7.29 -6.02 -0.89
C VAL A 35 -7.13 -4.50 -0.77
N GLU A 36 -6.23 -4.01 0.09
CA GLU A 36 -5.90 -2.58 0.23
C GLU A 36 -5.41 -1.99 -1.08
N ALA A 37 -4.53 -2.70 -1.78
CA ALA A 37 -3.98 -2.22 -3.04
C ALA A 37 -5.03 -2.13 -4.18
N ILE A 38 -6.19 -2.78 -4.02
CA ILE A 38 -7.28 -2.77 -5.02
C ILE A 38 -8.41 -1.82 -4.62
N ILE A 39 -9.01 -2.01 -3.44
CA ILE A 39 -10.28 -1.35 -3.08
C ILE A 39 -10.27 -0.80 -1.65
N PHE A 40 -9.62 -1.48 -0.68
CA PHE A 40 -9.82 -1.22 0.73
C PHE A 40 -9.37 0.21 1.14
N PRO A 41 -10.20 0.97 1.89
CA PRO A 41 -9.92 2.38 2.17
C PRO A 41 -8.89 2.63 3.28
N LEU A 42 -8.64 1.63 4.14
CA LEU A 42 -7.75 1.79 5.29
C LEU A 42 -6.31 1.41 4.92
N PRO A 43 -5.32 2.21 5.32
CA PRO A 43 -3.91 1.87 5.13
C PRO A 43 -3.57 0.57 5.86
N GLN A 44 -2.82 -0.31 5.22
CA GLN A 44 -2.39 -1.59 5.78
C GLN A 44 -1.59 -1.44 7.07
N GLU A 45 -0.90 -0.32 7.23
CA GLU A 45 -0.11 0.01 8.41
C GLU A 45 -0.92 -0.02 9.71
N VAL A 46 -2.22 0.26 9.64
CA VAL A 46 -3.15 0.19 10.79
C VAL A 46 -3.19 -1.21 11.41
N PHE A 47 -3.02 -2.25 10.59
CA PHE A 47 -2.97 -3.65 11.04
C PHE A 47 -1.54 -4.13 11.26
N MET A 48 -0.63 -3.74 10.36
CA MET A 48 0.74 -4.19 10.34
C MET A 48 1.53 -3.71 11.58
N VAL A 49 1.41 -2.42 11.94
CA VAL A 49 2.18 -1.85 13.06
C VAL A 49 1.82 -2.47 14.41
N PRO A 50 0.52 -2.61 14.81
CA PRO A 50 0.16 -3.31 16.04
C PRO A 50 0.65 -4.76 16.09
N MET A 51 0.57 -5.49 14.96
CA MET A 51 1.08 -6.87 14.89
C MET A 51 2.60 -6.93 15.09
N MET A 52 3.36 -6.00 14.49
CA MET A 52 4.81 -5.90 14.66
C MET A 52 5.21 -5.55 16.09
N LEU A 53 4.45 -4.69 16.76
CA LEU A 53 4.69 -4.30 18.15
C LEU A 53 4.40 -5.43 19.13
N SER A 54 3.36 -6.18 18.84
CA SER A 54 2.97 -7.34 19.64
C SER A 54 4.00 -8.47 19.59
N GLU A 55 4.66 -8.64 18.43
CA GLU A 55 5.60 -9.74 18.19
C GLU A 55 6.83 -9.26 17.42
N ARG A 56 7.76 -8.61 18.13
CA ARG A 56 8.97 -8.01 17.53
C ARG A 56 9.88 -9.00 16.83
N SER A 57 9.87 -10.25 17.22
CA SER A 57 10.64 -11.31 16.56
C SER A 57 10.17 -11.59 15.11
N LYS A 58 8.91 -11.25 14.81
CA LYS A 58 8.28 -11.51 13.51
C LYS A 58 8.18 -10.26 12.61
N VAL A 59 8.73 -9.11 13.02
CA VAL A 59 8.61 -7.82 12.32
C VAL A 59 8.93 -7.93 10.83
N PHE A 60 10.08 -8.47 10.48
CA PHE A 60 10.50 -8.59 9.09
C PHE A 60 9.66 -9.60 8.30
N ARG A 61 9.14 -10.63 8.97
CA ARG A 61 8.20 -11.57 8.36
C ARG A 61 6.85 -10.91 8.07
N ILE A 62 6.33 -10.12 8.99
CA ILE A 62 5.10 -9.35 8.81
C ILE A 62 5.28 -8.35 7.66
N ALA A 63 6.41 -7.61 7.63
CA ALA A 63 6.74 -6.70 6.53
C ALA A 63 6.79 -7.42 5.18
N PHE A 64 7.38 -8.61 5.11
CA PHE A 64 7.48 -9.41 3.89
C PHE A 64 6.10 -9.84 3.36
N TYR A 65 5.24 -10.40 4.22
CA TYR A 65 3.89 -10.82 3.81
C TYR A 65 3.02 -9.63 3.40
N SER A 66 3.14 -8.50 4.10
CA SER A 66 2.52 -7.23 3.72
C SER A 66 2.96 -6.79 2.34
N PHE A 67 4.27 -6.81 2.11
CA PHE A 67 4.89 -6.42 0.85
C PHE A 67 4.39 -7.29 -0.32
N ILE A 68 4.47 -8.60 -0.20
CA ILE A 68 4.01 -9.51 -1.27
C ILE A 68 2.52 -9.34 -1.56
N GLY A 69 1.69 -9.24 -0.51
CA GLY A 69 0.24 -8.99 -0.67
C GLY A 69 -0.02 -7.70 -1.45
N THR A 70 0.63 -6.60 -1.07
CA THR A 70 0.46 -5.30 -1.73
C THR A 70 0.97 -5.30 -3.17
N ILE A 71 2.08 -5.98 -3.49
CA ILE A 71 2.59 -6.07 -4.87
C ILE A 71 1.62 -6.86 -5.75
N LEU A 72 1.14 -8.02 -5.29
CA LEU A 72 0.18 -8.81 -6.06
C LEU A 72 -1.16 -8.07 -6.24
N GLY A 73 -1.65 -7.40 -5.20
CA GLY A 73 -2.82 -6.52 -5.31
C GLY A 73 -2.60 -5.35 -6.26
N GLY A 74 -1.41 -4.74 -6.23
CA GLY A 74 -1.02 -3.68 -7.14
C GLY A 74 -0.98 -4.12 -8.60
N ILE A 75 -0.47 -5.32 -8.89
CA ILE A 75 -0.50 -5.91 -10.22
C ILE A 75 -1.94 -6.09 -10.69
N THR A 76 -2.81 -6.64 -9.83
CA THR A 76 -4.24 -6.80 -10.13
C THR A 76 -4.89 -5.45 -10.42
N ALA A 77 -4.64 -4.43 -9.57
CA ALA A 77 -5.19 -3.09 -9.75
C ALA A 77 -4.66 -2.40 -11.03
N TYR A 78 -3.40 -2.63 -11.39
CA TYR A 78 -2.83 -2.14 -12.66
C TYR A 78 -3.60 -2.69 -13.87
N TYR A 79 -3.85 -4.00 -13.93
CA TYR A 79 -4.63 -4.60 -15.02
C TYR A 79 -6.10 -4.16 -15.00
N LEU A 80 -6.69 -3.97 -13.82
CA LEU A 80 -8.03 -3.37 -13.72
C LEU A 80 -8.05 -1.95 -14.28
N GLY A 81 -7.01 -1.14 -14.00
CA GLY A 81 -6.86 0.20 -14.55
C GLY A 81 -6.78 0.20 -16.07
N LEU A 82 -6.02 -0.72 -16.67
CA LEU A 82 -5.94 -0.92 -18.12
C LEU A 82 -7.32 -1.23 -18.73
N LEU A 83 -8.01 -2.23 -18.19
CA LEU A 83 -9.33 -2.66 -18.68
C LEU A 83 -10.39 -1.56 -18.53
N PHE A 84 -10.35 -0.86 -17.41
CA PHE A 84 -11.28 0.25 -17.15
C PHE A 84 -11.08 1.41 -18.11
N PHE A 85 -9.83 1.72 -18.44
CA PHE A 85 -9.50 2.76 -19.37
C PHE A 85 -10.04 2.46 -20.78
N ASP A 86 -9.76 1.28 -21.31
CA ASP A 86 -10.20 0.89 -22.65
C ASP A 86 -11.72 0.81 -22.78
N SER A 87 -12.40 0.34 -21.72
CA SER A 87 -13.84 0.10 -21.76
C SER A 87 -14.69 1.34 -21.50
N ILE A 88 -14.20 2.31 -20.73
CA ILE A 88 -15.01 3.47 -20.27
C ILE A 88 -14.36 4.80 -20.63
N VAL A 89 -13.07 4.99 -20.33
CA VAL A 89 -12.42 6.29 -20.47
C VAL A 89 -12.14 6.61 -21.92
N ASN A 90 -11.66 5.66 -22.72
CA ASN A 90 -11.36 5.83 -24.14
C ASN A 90 -12.59 6.26 -24.97
N PRO A 91 -13.78 5.64 -24.85
CA PRO A 91 -14.98 6.09 -25.52
C PRO A 91 -15.37 7.53 -25.16
N ILE A 92 -15.20 7.94 -23.89
CA ILE A 92 -15.51 9.30 -23.44
C ILE A 92 -14.53 10.31 -24.05
N ILE A 93 -13.22 10.03 -24.04
CA ILE A 93 -12.20 10.89 -24.64
C ILE A 93 -12.47 11.10 -26.13
N ASN A 94 -12.82 10.03 -26.84
CA ASN A 94 -13.15 10.09 -28.26
C ASN A 94 -14.44 10.88 -28.53
N PHE A 95 -15.44 10.74 -27.67
CA PHE A 95 -16.71 11.48 -27.79
C PHE A 95 -16.52 13.00 -27.64
N TYR A 96 -15.62 13.45 -26.77
CA TYR A 96 -15.32 14.87 -26.55
C TYR A 96 -14.16 15.41 -27.39
N ASP A 97 -13.58 14.60 -28.27
CA ASP A 97 -12.43 14.95 -29.13
C ASP A 97 -11.18 15.44 -28.35
N TYR A 98 -10.98 14.95 -27.14
CA TYR A 98 -9.82 15.26 -26.30
C TYR A 98 -8.61 14.34 -26.56
N SER A 99 -8.65 13.52 -27.58
CA SER A 99 -7.64 12.50 -27.89
C SER A 99 -6.22 13.06 -28.00
N HIS A 100 -6.04 14.22 -28.64
CA HIS A 100 -4.73 14.85 -28.82
C HIS A 100 -4.12 15.33 -27.48
N HIS A 101 -4.93 16.00 -26.66
CA HIS A 101 -4.48 16.49 -25.35
C HIS A 101 -4.18 15.33 -24.40
N PHE A 102 -4.97 14.27 -24.46
CA PHE A 102 -4.75 13.08 -23.64
C PHE A 102 -3.48 12.34 -24.05
N LEU A 103 -3.19 12.19 -25.34
CA LEU A 103 -1.95 11.54 -25.81
C LEU A 103 -0.72 12.31 -25.36
N PHE A 104 -0.72 13.63 -25.50
CA PHE A 104 0.38 14.47 -25.01
C PHE A 104 0.62 14.30 -23.52
N PHE A 105 -0.45 14.28 -22.70
CA PHE A 105 -0.36 14.07 -21.26
C PHE A 105 0.14 12.65 -20.91
N LYS A 106 -0.33 11.64 -21.64
CA LYS A 106 0.09 10.26 -21.49
C LYS A 106 1.58 10.07 -21.78
N ASP A 107 2.09 10.71 -22.82
CA ASP A 107 3.50 10.64 -23.20
C ASP A 107 4.39 11.26 -22.11
N GLN A 108 4.00 12.42 -21.57
CA GLN A 108 4.70 13.06 -20.47
C GLN A 108 4.74 12.17 -19.20
N ILE A 109 3.62 11.54 -18.85
CA ILE A 109 3.58 10.64 -17.68
C ILE A 109 4.37 9.36 -17.93
N ASN A 110 4.38 8.84 -19.16
CA ASN A 110 5.17 7.64 -19.47
C ASN A 110 6.67 7.88 -19.39
N GLU A 111 7.14 9.07 -19.74
CA GLU A 111 8.54 9.46 -19.55
C GLU A 111 8.96 9.43 -18.09
N PHE A 112 8.10 9.90 -17.18
CA PHE A 112 8.34 9.94 -15.74
C PHE A 112 7.64 8.83 -14.96
N GLY A 113 7.07 7.83 -15.63
CA GLY A 113 6.21 6.82 -15.03
C GLY A 113 6.83 6.06 -13.86
N PHE A 114 8.12 5.75 -13.95
CA PHE A 114 8.87 5.14 -12.84
C PHE A 114 8.88 6.04 -11.59
N ILE A 115 9.23 7.33 -11.77
CA ILE A 115 9.31 8.31 -10.67
C ILE A 115 7.92 8.55 -10.06
N TYR A 116 6.88 8.66 -10.90
CA TYR A 116 5.50 8.79 -10.47
C TYR A 116 5.07 7.65 -9.54
N VAL A 117 5.30 6.39 -9.96
CA VAL A 117 4.96 5.21 -9.17
C VAL A 117 5.81 5.12 -7.91
N PHE A 118 7.10 5.41 -8.01
CA PHE A 118 8.02 5.34 -6.88
C PHE A 118 7.65 6.35 -5.78
N ILE A 119 7.47 7.62 -6.14
CA ILE A 119 7.08 8.68 -5.18
C ILE A 119 5.69 8.38 -4.63
N GLY A 120 4.72 8.08 -5.48
CA GLY A 120 3.35 7.78 -5.05
C GLY A 120 3.26 6.55 -4.16
N GLY A 121 4.05 5.50 -4.45
CA GLY A 121 4.12 4.29 -3.62
C GLY A 121 4.82 4.50 -2.27
N PHE A 122 5.79 5.42 -2.20
CA PHE A 122 6.52 5.72 -0.97
C PHE A 122 5.75 6.70 -0.06
N THR A 123 5.03 7.65 -0.64
CA THR A 123 4.27 8.66 0.10
C THR A 123 3.03 8.05 0.78
N PRO A 124 2.38 8.74 1.74
CA PRO A 124 1.16 8.28 2.39
C PRO A 124 -0.08 8.34 1.49
N LEU A 125 0.08 8.52 0.19
CA LEU A 125 -1.02 8.47 -0.77
C LEU A 125 -1.61 7.06 -0.87
N PRO A 126 -2.92 6.92 -1.10
CA PRO A 126 -3.54 5.62 -1.29
C PRO A 126 -2.95 4.91 -2.52
N PHE A 127 -2.25 3.79 -2.30
CA PHE A 127 -1.52 3.09 -3.36
C PHE A 127 -2.41 2.61 -4.51
N LYS A 128 -3.65 2.27 -4.21
CA LYS A 128 -4.65 1.91 -5.23
C LYS A 128 -4.85 2.98 -6.30
N ILE A 129 -4.75 4.27 -5.93
CA ILE A 129 -4.85 5.37 -6.92
C ILE A 129 -3.65 5.29 -7.86
N ILE A 130 -2.45 5.12 -7.33
CA ILE A 130 -1.23 5.01 -8.13
C ILE A 130 -1.26 3.80 -9.06
N THR A 131 -1.71 2.64 -8.56
CA THR A 131 -1.78 1.40 -9.35
C THR A 131 -2.82 1.44 -10.44
N LEU A 132 -4.05 1.91 -10.13
CA LEU A 132 -5.14 2.05 -11.10
C LEU A 132 -4.79 3.08 -12.18
N THR A 133 -4.26 4.24 -11.80
CA THR A 133 -3.88 5.28 -12.78
C THR A 133 -2.67 4.86 -13.61
N SER A 134 -1.72 4.10 -13.06
CA SER A 134 -0.61 3.54 -13.82
C SER A 134 -1.08 2.60 -14.93
N GLY A 135 -2.07 1.76 -14.64
CA GLY A 135 -2.72 0.92 -15.64
C GLY A 135 -3.51 1.74 -16.64
N ALA A 136 -4.36 2.66 -16.19
CA ALA A 136 -5.18 3.52 -17.06
C ALA A 136 -4.34 4.35 -18.04
N LEU A 137 -3.20 4.86 -17.60
CA LEU A 137 -2.26 5.61 -18.45
C LEU A 137 -1.34 4.71 -19.26
N SER A 138 -1.45 3.39 -19.11
CA SER A 138 -0.61 2.40 -19.80
C SER A 138 0.89 2.61 -19.56
N ILE A 139 1.28 2.99 -18.34
CA ILE A 139 2.69 3.06 -17.94
C ILE A 139 3.33 1.67 -18.19
N PRO A 140 4.53 1.59 -18.80
CA PRO A 140 5.15 0.31 -19.08
C PRO A 140 5.20 -0.59 -17.83
N PHE A 141 4.67 -1.80 -17.94
CA PHE A 141 4.46 -2.72 -16.80
C PHE A 141 5.73 -2.91 -15.96
N TRP A 142 6.89 -3.05 -16.59
CA TRP A 142 8.15 -3.23 -15.87
C TRP A 142 8.57 -1.98 -15.09
N ASN A 143 8.34 -0.78 -15.63
CA ASN A 143 8.61 0.47 -14.91
C ASN A 143 7.70 0.58 -13.68
N PHE A 144 6.41 0.27 -13.84
CA PHE A 144 5.46 0.19 -12.73
C PHE A 144 5.89 -0.84 -11.69
N LEU A 145 6.17 -2.08 -12.11
CA LEU A 145 6.48 -3.16 -11.20
C LEU A 145 7.75 -2.91 -10.38
N ILE A 146 8.84 -2.49 -11.03
CA ILE A 146 10.11 -2.21 -10.34
C ILE A 146 9.95 -1.04 -9.37
N ALA A 147 9.28 0.04 -9.78
CA ALA A 147 9.02 1.19 -8.93
C ALA A 147 8.14 0.83 -7.72
N ALA A 148 7.09 0.02 -7.93
CA ALA A 148 6.22 -0.49 -6.88
C ALA A 148 6.97 -1.38 -5.87
N ILE A 149 7.81 -2.31 -6.37
CA ILE A 149 8.64 -3.18 -5.53
C ILE A 149 9.59 -2.35 -4.67
N LEU A 150 10.30 -1.39 -5.25
CA LEU A 150 11.26 -0.57 -4.53
C LEU A 150 10.58 0.35 -3.51
N SER A 151 9.52 1.05 -3.92
CA SER A 151 8.84 2.01 -3.04
C SER A 151 8.13 1.32 -1.86
N ARG A 152 7.36 0.28 -2.12
CA ARG A 152 6.65 -0.48 -1.08
C ARG A 152 7.59 -1.33 -0.22
N GLY A 153 8.59 -1.94 -0.84
CA GLY A 153 9.65 -2.64 -0.12
C GLY A 153 10.35 -1.72 0.87
N LEU A 154 10.88 -0.59 0.39
CA LEU A 154 11.54 0.40 1.23
C LEU A 154 10.62 0.89 2.36
N ARG A 155 9.37 1.23 2.04
CA ARG A 155 8.39 1.71 3.04
C ARG A 155 8.12 0.68 4.13
N PHE A 156 7.76 -0.56 3.80
CA PHE A 156 7.40 -1.56 4.79
C PHE A 156 8.58 -2.03 5.64
N TYR A 157 9.75 -2.19 5.01
CA TYR A 157 10.96 -2.55 5.75
C TYR A 157 11.48 -1.40 6.61
N LEU A 158 11.30 -0.13 6.17
CA LEU A 158 11.62 1.04 7.00
C LEU A 158 10.71 1.11 8.23
N VAL A 159 9.39 0.95 8.06
CA VAL A 159 8.44 0.88 9.17
C VAL A 159 8.79 -0.28 10.09
N GLY A 160 9.07 -1.46 9.54
CA GLY A 160 9.50 -2.62 10.31
C GLY A 160 10.78 -2.37 11.11
N PHE A 161 11.78 -1.75 10.50
CA PHE A 161 13.02 -1.39 11.17
C PHE A 161 12.80 -0.39 12.31
N LEU A 162 11.96 0.63 12.09
CA LEU A 162 11.62 1.60 13.14
C LEU A 162 10.90 0.94 14.32
N VAL A 163 9.94 0.05 14.05
CA VAL A 163 9.24 -0.70 15.09
C VAL A 163 10.20 -1.64 15.84
N TRP A 164 11.07 -2.34 15.11
CA TRP A 164 12.05 -3.24 15.70
C TRP A 164 13.03 -2.49 16.63
N LYS A 165 13.52 -1.33 16.17
CA LYS A 165 14.54 -0.56 16.90
C LYS A 165 13.95 0.24 18.07
N TYR A 166 12.83 0.92 17.86
CA TYR A 166 12.28 1.89 18.83
C TYR A 166 11.04 1.38 19.58
N GLY A 167 10.36 0.37 19.05
CA GLY A 167 9.20 -0.25 19.69
C GLY A 167 8.08 0.72 20.03
N GLU A 168 7.64 0.72 21.30
CA GLU A 168 6.51 1.55 21.78
C GLU A 168 6.73 3.07 21.64
N LYS A 169 7.98 3.54 21.59
CA LYS A 169 8.28 4.97 21.44
C LYS A 169 7.80 5.53 20.08
N VAL A 170 7.71 4.68 19.06
CA VAL A 170 7.20 5.06 17.74
C VAL A 170 5.71 5.39 17.77
N ILE A 171 4.93 4.66 18.58
CA ILE A 171 3.49 4.92 18.72
C ILE A 171 3.24 6.30 19.31
N LEU A 172 4.00 6.67 20.34
CA LEU A 172 3.86 7.97 21.00
C LEU A 172 4.19 9.13 20.05
N SER A 173 5.15 8.92 19.13
CA SER A 173 5.52 9.92 18.13
C SER A 173 4.46 10.04 17.02
N LEU A 174 3.81 8.94 16.62
CA LEU A 174 2.76 8.93 15.58
C LEU A 174 1.41 9.46 16.08
N ILE A 175 1.14 9.40 17.39
CA ILE A 175 -0.11 9.90 18.01
C ILE A 175 -0.01 11.39 18.35
N HIS A 176 1.20 11.96 18.42
CA HIS A 176 1.44 13.39 18.66
C HIS A 176 1.49 14.25 17.38
N ILE A 177 1.30 13.64 16.20
CA ILE A 177 1.03 14.32 14.94
C ILE A 177 -0.47 14.28 14.65
#